data_8a82dd7c2bdf0e32070a00f10aeab230
#
_entry.id   8a82dd7c2bdf0e32070a00f10aeab230
#
_cell.length_a   1.000
_cell.length_b   1.000
_cell.length_c   1.000
_cell.angle_alpha   90.00
_cell.angle_beta   90.00
_cell.angle_gamma   90.00
#
_symmetry.space_group_name_H-M   'P 1'
#
loop_
_entity.id
_entity.type
_entity.pdbx_description
1 polymer ?
#
loop_
_entity_poly.entity_id
_entity_poly.type
_entity_poly.pdbx_seq_one_letter_code
_entity_poly.pdbx_strand_id
1 'polypeptide(L)'
;PGIDGKAKMSKSLGNCIYLADEEADVKKKVMSMFTDPNHLRVEDPGRVEGNPVFIYLDAFCKPEYFAEFLPEYQNLDELKAHYTRGGLGDVKVKKFLNKVLQAELSPIRERRKYWEQHLDDVYEILKEGSKAAEAKAAQTLHDVRSAMQINYFDDNSLIK
;
A
#
# COMPACT_ATOMS: atom_id res chain seq x y z
N PRO A 1 8.58 2.27 -3.87
CA PRO A 1 9.32 1.28 -4.65
C PRO A 1 8.80 -0.13 -4.40
N GLY A 2 9.11 -1.06 -5.33
CA GLY A 2 8.91 -2.49 -5.11
C GLY A 2 9.91 -3.06 -4.10
N ILE A 3 9.66 -4.30 -3.65
CA ILE A 3 10.56 -4.98 -2.71
C ILE A 3 11.97 -5.24 -3.28
N ASP A 4 12.11 -5.16 -4.60
CA ASP A 4 13.38 -5.28 -5.33
C ASP A 4 14.25 -3.99 -5.29
N GLY A 5 13.71 -2.88 -4.79
CA GLY A 5 14.40 -1.59 -4.71
C GLY A 5 14.71 -0.93 -6.05
N LYS A 6 14.26 -1.49 -7.17
CA LYS A 6 14.62 -1.03 -8.53
C LYS A 6 13.48 -0.35 -9.25
N ALA A 7 12.28 -0.89 -9.16
CA ALA A 7 11.12 -0.42 -9.91
C ALA A 7 9.97 -0.07 -8.99
N LYS A 8 8.98 0.67 -9.53
CA LYS A 8 7.68 0.84 -8.88
C LYS A 8 7.00 -0.53 -8.71
N MET A 9 6.25 -0.71 -7.63
CA MET A 9 5.42 -1.91 -7.44
C MET A 9 4.57 -2.21 -8.67
N SER A 10 4.63 -3.45 -9.15
CA SER A 10 3.82 -3.94 -10.26
C SER A 10 3.45 -5.40 -10.04
N LYS A 11 2.20 -5.75 -10.33
CA LYS A 11 1.73 -7.14 -10.28
C LYS A 11 2.54 -8.04 -11.23
N SER A 12 2.82 -7.56 -12.44
CA SER A 12 3.56 -8.30 -13.45
C SER A 12 5.02 -8.56 -13.09
N LEU A 13 5.61 -7.72 -12.24
CA LEU A 13 6.99 -7.90 -11.76
C LEU A 13 7.07 -8.76 -10.49
N GLY A 14 5.93 -9.06 -9.84
CA GLY A 14 5.91 -9.83 -8.60
C GLY A 14 6.59 -9.15 -7.40
N ASN A 15 6.86 -7.84 -7.49
CA ASN A 15 7.59 -7.06 -6.50
C ASN A 15 6.69 -6.29 -5.52
N CYS A 16 5.43 -6.73 -5.37
CA CYS A 16 4.43 -6.07 -4.53
C CYS A 16 4.18 -6.81 -3.22
N ILE A 17 3.93 -6.06 -2.14
CA ILE A 17 3.20 -6.53 -0.97
C ILE A 17 1.74 -6.13 -1.17
N TYR A 18 0.82 -7.11 -1.15
CA TYR A 18 -0.61 -6.86 -1.31
C TYR A 18 -1.28 -6.66 0.05
N LEU A 19 -2.34 -5.85 0.08
CA LEU A 19 -3.14 -5.66 1.30
C LEU A 19 -3.81 -6.96 1.78
N ALA A 20 -4.01 -7.90 0.86
CA ALA A 20 -4.61 -9.20 1.12
C ALA A 20 -3.59 -10.33 1.35
N ASP A 21 -2.28 -10.03 1.32
CA ASP A 21 -1.26 -11.04 1.61
C ASP A 21 -1.42 -11.56 3.04
N GLU A 22 -1.36 -12.85 3.19
CA GLU A 22 -1.33 -13.47 4.52
C GLU A 22 -0.02 -13.15 5.27
N GLU A 23 -0.03 -13.29 6.58
CA GLU A 23 1.10 -12.92 7.44
C GLU A 23 2.43 -13.56 7.00
N ALA A 24 2.38 -14.84 6.62
CA ALA A 24 3.55 -15.57 6.17
C ALA A 24 4.12 -15.03 4.84
N ASP A 25 3.25 -14.60 3.92
CA ASP A 25 3.64 -14.03 2.63
C ASP A 25 4.27 -12.65 2.80
N VAL A 26 3.67 -11.79 3.62
CA VAL A 26 4.25 -10.49 3.98
C VAL A 26 5.64 -10.67 4.57
N LYS A 27 5.79 -11.57 5.55
CA LYS A 27 7.08 -11.88 6.17
C LYS A 27 8.11 -12.37 5.15
N LYS A 28 7.74 -13.29 4.26
CA LYS A 28 8.61 -13.79 3.19
C LYS A 28 9.06 -12.66 2.26
N LYS A 29 8.14 -11.81 1.82
CA LYS A 29 8.42 -10.66 0.95
C LYS A 29 9.34 -9.64 1.64
N VAL A 30 9.07 -9.29 2.90
CA VAL A 30 9.93 -8.38 3.67
C VAL A 30 11.34 -8.94 3.84
N MET A 31 11.46 -10.21 4.18
CA MET A 31 12.78 -10.85 4.34
C MET A 31 13.55 -10.93 3.02
N SER A 32 12.88 -10.96 1.87
CA SER A 32 13.49 -10.93 0.54
C SER A 32 13.73 -9.52 -0.01
N MET A 33 13.35 -8.45 0.69
CA MET A 33 13.58 -7.08 0.23
C MET A 33 15.06 -6.84 -0.06
N PHE A 34 15.30 -6.06 -1.12
CA PHE A 34 16.63 -5.58 -1.44
C PHE A 34 17.23 -4.79 -0.26
N THR A 35 18.51 -4.98 -0.04
CA THR A 35 19.32 -4.24 0.94
C THR A 35 20.61 -3.78 0.29
N ASP A 36 21.39 -2.99 1.01
CA ASP A 36 22.68 -2.48 0.51
C ASP A 36 23.64 -3.62 0.20
N PRO A 37 24.08 -3.79 -1.06
CA PRO A 37 25.02 -4.84 -1.45
C PRO A 37 26.41 -4.70 -0.83
N ASN A 38 26.75 -3.53 -0.28
CA ASN A 38 28.02 -3.29 0.39
C ASN A 38 27.95 -3.57 1.90
N HIS A 39 26.76 -3.77 2.46
CA HIS A 39 26.54 -4.12 3.87
C HIS A 39 26.58 -5.65 4.03
N LEU A 40 27.77 -6.23 3.94
CA LEU A 40 27.97 -7.69 3.97
C LEU A 40 28.06 -8.25 5.39
N ARG A 41 28.58 -7.45 6.32
CA ARG A 41 28.74 -7.81 7.74
C ARG A 41 27.96 -6.81 8.60
N VAL A 42 27.61 -7.23 9.80
CA VAL A 42 26.87 -6.37 10.75
C VAL A 42 27.66 -5.10 11.10
N GLU A 43 28.99 -5.21 11.10
CA GLU A 43 29.89 -4.10 11.45
C GLU A 43 30.04 -3.08 10.30
N ASP A 44 29.71 -3.47 9.08
CA ASP A 44 29.85 -2.59 7.92
C ASP A 44 28.83 -1.42 8.01
N PRO A 45 29.21 -0.21 7.61
CA PRO A 45 28.27 0.88 7.45
C PRO A 45 27.22 0.54 6.39
N GLY A 46 25.94 0.76 6.72
CA GLY A 46 24.85 0.53 5.79
C GLY A 46 24.33 1.82 5.16
N ARG A 47 23.77 1.73 3.96
CA ARG A 47 23.16 2.86 3.25
C ARG A 47 21.64 2.83 3.42
N VAL A 48 21.11 3.91 3.98
CA VAL A 48 19.66 4.12 4.17
C VAL A 48 19.00 4.63 2.89
N GLU A 49 19.68 5.54 2.17
CA GLU A 49 19.14 6.16 0.97
C GLU A 49 18.91 5.13 -0.15
N GLY A 50 17.68 5.13 -0.69
CA GLY A 50 17.28 4.18 -1.73
C GLY A 50 17.06 2.74 -1.24
N ASN A 51 17.21 2.48 0.05
CA ASN A 51 16.94 1.17 0.64
C ASN A 51 15.44 1.01 0.89
N PRO A 52 14.75 0.07 0.23
CA PRO A 52 13.30 -0.08 0.33
C PRO A 52 12.83 -0.39 1.77
N VAL A 53 13.64 -1.07 2.59
CA VAL A 53 13.29 -1.36 3.98
C VAL A 53 13.08 -0.07 4.77
N PHE A 54 13.98 0.91 4.61
CA PHE A 54 13.84 2.20 5.30
C PHE A 54 12.78 3.10 4.66
N ILE A 55 12.59 3.05 3.34
CA ILE A 55 11.50 3.78 2.66
C ILE A 55 10.15 3.32 3.20
N TYR A 56 9.97 2.01 3.44
CA TYR A 56 8.72 1.49 4.03
C TYR A 56 8.60 1.85 5.51
N LEU A 57 9.70 1.84 6.27
CA LEU A 57 9.68 2.33 7.65
C LEU A 57 9.33 3.81 7.73
N ASP A 58 9.86 4.65 6.84
CA ASP A 58 9.47 6.07 6.75
C ASP A 58 7.97 6.27 6.48
N ALA A 59 7.37 5.38 5.68
CA ALA A 59 5.97 5.48 5.31
C ALA A 59 5.00 4.94 6.37
N PHE A 60 5.37 3.90 7.11
CA PHE A 60 4.45 3.13 7.93
C PHE A 60 4.81 3.07 9.41
N CYS A 61 6.07 3.36 9.79
CA CYS A 61 6.48 3.26 11.18
C CYS A 61 5.95 4.43 12.00
N LYS A 62 5.22 4.11 13.07
CA LYS A 62 4.74 5.08 14.06
C LYS A 62 5.64 5.07 15.28
N PRO A 63 5.74 6.19 16.04
CA PRO A 63 6.59 6.26 17.24
C PRO A 63 6.30 5.16 18.28
N GLU A 64 5.04 4.81 18.47
CA GLU A 64 4.61 3.77 19.41
C GLU A 64 5.18 2.38 19.10
N TYR A 65 5.47 2.08 17.83
CA TYR A 65 6.02 0.79 17.43
C TYR A 65 7.44 0.53 17.92
N PHE A 66 8.20 1.58 18.26
CA PHE A 66 9.49 1.39 18.90
C PHE A 66 9.34 0.80 20.29
N ALA A 67 8.48 1.37 21.12
CA ALA A 67 8.24 0.86 22.47
C ALA A 67 7.76 -0.60 22.47
N GLU A 68 6.96 -0.98 21.48
CA GLU A 68 6.35 -2.31 21.40
C GLU A 68 7.28 -3.35 20.74
N PHE A 69 7.95 -2.98 19.65
CA PHE A 69 8.63 -3.95 18.79
C PHE A 69 10.14 -3.87 18.79
N LEU A 70 10.71 -2.70 19.17
CA LEU A 70 12.15 -2.44 19.11
C LEU A 70 12.59 -1.43 20.20
N PRO A 71 12.37 -1.75 21.50
CA PRO A 71 12.50 -0.81 22.61
C PRO A 71 13.92 -0.28 22.88
N GLU A 72 14.94 -0.85 22.25
CA GLU A 72 16.32 -0.36 22.30
C GLU A 72 16.56 0.92 21.49
N TYR A 73 15.58 1.39 20.70
CA TYR A 73 15.62 2.66 19.96
C TYR A 73 14.42 3.52 20.31
N GLN A 74 14.61 4.82 20.37
CA GLN A 74 13.55 5.77 20.68
C GLN A 74 12.73 6.16 19.44
N ASN A 75 13.36 6.15 18.25
CA ASN A 75 12.77 6.58 17.00
C ASN A 75 13.50 6.04 15.76
N LEU A 76 12.95 6.33 14.60
CA LEU A 76 13.49 5.86 13.33
C LEU A 76 14.84 6.51 12.97
N ASP A 77 15.05 7.76 13.38
CA ASP A 77 16.31 8.46 13.09
C ASP A 77 17.48 7.82 13.84
N GLU A 78 17.27 7.41 15.09
CA GLU A 78 18.26 6.68 15.88
C GLU A 78 18.57 5.31 15.24
N LEU A 79 17.55 4.59 14.77
CA LEU A 79 17.72 3.33 14.05
C LEU A 79 18.53 3.51 12.76
N LYS A 80 18.22 4.54 11.96
CA LYS A 80 18.95 4.91 10.74
C LYS A 80 20.40 5.31 11.02
N ALA A 81 20.62 6.12 12.05
CA ALA A 81 21.96 6.52 12.46
C ALA A 81 22.81 5.32 12.87
N HIS A 82 22.23 4.36 13.60
CA HIS A 82 22.92 3.12 13.96
C HIS A 82 23.24 2.27 12.72
N TYR A 83 22.30 2.10 11.81
CA TYR A 83 22.53 1.35 10.57
C TYR A 83 23.63 1.97 9.70
N THR A 84 23.63 3.29 9.57
CA THR A 84 24.65 4.03 8.80
C THR A 84 26.04 3.97 9.44
N ARG A 85 26.11 3.93 10.77
CA ARG A 85 27.39 3.81 11.50
C ARG A 85 28.00 2.40 11.42
N GLY A 86 27.19 1.37 11.15
CA GLY A 86 27.53 -0.04 11.30
C GLY A 86 27.19 -0.58 12.70
N GLY A 87 27.10 -1.88 12.83
CA GLY A 87 26.72 -2.59 14.05
C GLY A 87 25.24 -3.03 14.09
N LEU A 88 24.49 -2.81 13.02
CA LEU A 88 23.08 -3.20 12.91
C LEU A 88 22.83 -3.97 11.60
N GLY A 89 22.56 -5.27 11.70
CA GLY A 89 22.34 -6.12 10.53
C GLY A 89 20.95 -5.99 9.93
N ASP A 90 20.85 -6.16 8.61
CA ASP A 90 19.63 -6.09 7.81
C ASP A 90 18.47 -6.94 8.32
N VAL A 91 18.77 -8.15 8.79
CA VAL A 91 17.76 -9.08 9.30
C VAL A 91 16.99 -8.48 10.47
N LYS A 92 17.66 -7.73 11.35
CA LYS A 92 17.01 -7.09 12.50
C LYS A 92 16.07 -5.98 12.06
N VAL A 93 16.50 -5.15 11.13
CA VAL A 93 15.67 -4.06 10.56
C VAL A 93 14.48 -4.63 9.78
N LYS A 94 14.68 -5.69 8.98
CA LYS A 94 13.59 -6.39 8.27
C LYS A 94 12.58 -7.02 9.24
N LYS A 95 13.05 -7.63 10.32
CA LYS A 95 12.13 -8.16 11.35
C LYS A 95 11.29 -7.07 12.00
N PHE A 96 11.88 -5.90 12.25
CA PHE A 96 11.14 -4.75 12.75
C PHE A 96 10.11 -4.26 11.74
N LEU A 97 10.51 -4.03 10.47
CA LEU A 97 9.58 -3.67 9.40
C LEU A 97 8.44 -4.68 9.27
N ASN A 98 8.73 -5.99 9.36
CA ASN A 98 7.67 -6.99 9.31
C ASN A 98 6.64 -6.81 10.43
N LYS A 99 7.07 -6.53 11.67
CA LYS A 99 6.15 -6.27 12.78
C LYS A 99 5.30 -5.03 12.54
N VAL A 100 5.90 -3.94 12.06
CA VAL A 100 5.19 -2.71 11.67
C VAL A 100 4.14 -3.00 10.61
N LEU A 101 4.50 -3.69 9.52
CA LEU A 101 3.56 -4.02 8.45
C LEU A 101 2.47 -4.99 8.91
N GLN A 102 2.76 -5.95 9.80
CA GLN A 102 1.73 -6.82 10.35
C GLN A 102 0.72 -6.02 11.19
N ALA A 103 1.16 -5.08 12.01
CA ALA A 103 0.27 -4.21 12.77
C ALA A 103 -0.65 -3.37 11.88
N GLU A 104 -0.14 -2.82 10.77
CA GLU A 104 -0.93 -2.03 9.82
C GLU A 104 -1.88 -2.89 8.96
N LEU A 105 -1.45 -4.09 8.54
CA LEU A 105 -2.21 -4.93 7.62
C LEU A 105 -3.22 -5.86 8.33
N SER A 106 -3.00 -6.22 9.59
CA SER A 106 -3.91 -7.13 10.32
C SER A 106 -5.35 -6.62 10.37
N PRO A 107 -5.63 -5.36 10.73
CA PRO A 107 -7.00 -4.84 10.74
C PRO A 107 -7.65 -4.82 9.36
N ILE A 108 -6.84 -4.66 8.30
CA ILE A 108 -7.32 -4.69 6.91
C ILE A 108 -7.74 -6.11 6.53
N ARG A 109 -6.91 -7.11 6.87
CA ARG A 109 -7.22 -8.53 6.63
C ARG A 109 -8.47 -8.98 7.38
N GLU A 110 -8.63 -8.55 8.63
CA GLU A 110 -9.82 -8.87 9.44
C GLU A 110 -11.09 -8.30 8.81
N ARG A 111 -11.07 -7.02 8.40
CA ARG A 111 -12.20 -6.41 7.68
C ARG A 111 -12.49 -7.11 6.35
N ARG A 112 -11.46 -7.51 5.62
CA ARG A 112 -11.62 -8.29 4.39
C ARG A 112 -12.31 -9.61 4.64
N LYS A 113 -11.86 -10.39 5.63
CA LYS A 113 -12.47 -11.67 6.02
C LYS A 113 -13.94 -11.51 6.44
N TYR A 114 -14.27 -10.41 7.13
CA TYR A 114 -15.65 -10.08 7.46
C TYR A 114 -16.49 -9.90 6.18
N TRP A 115 -16.04 -9.07 5.24
CA TRP A 115 -16.79 -8.82 4.00
C TRP A 115 -16.85 -10.03 3.06
N GLU A 116 -15.88 -10.91 3.08
CA GLU A 116 -15.93 -12.18 2.33
C GLU A 116 -17.05 -13.13 2.83
N GLN A 117 -17.49 -12.96 4.07
CA GLN A 117 -18.63 -13.69 4.65
C GLN A 117 -19.98 -12.96 4.47
N HIS A 118 -19.96 -11.72 3.97
CA HIS A 118 -21.14 -10.85 3.80
C HIS A 118 -21.24 -10.35 2.37
N LEU A 119 -21.17 -11.26 1.41
CA LEU A 119 -21.15 -10.91 -0.02
C LEU A 119 -22.47 -10.28 -0.48
N ASP A 120 -23.60 -10.65 0.10
CA ASP A 120 -24.91 -10.06 -0.22
C ASP A 120 -24.92 -8.56 0.11
N ASP A 121 -24.37 -8.16 1.26
CA ASP A 121 -24.23 -6.75 1.63
C ASP A 121 -23.28 -6.01 0.66
N VAL A 122 -22.18 -6.66 0.25
CA VAL A 122 -21.24 -6.10 -0.74
C VAL A 122 -21.95 -5.86 -2.07
N TYR A 123 -22.80 -6.79 -2.52
CA TYR A 123 -23.58 -6.64 -3.75
C TYR A 123 -24.59 -5.47 -3.66
N GLU A 124 -25.30 -5.33 -2.55
CA GLU A 124 -26.23 -4.20 -2.37
C GLU A 124 -25.49 -2.84 -2.34
N ILE A 125 -24.33 -2.76 -1.66
CA ILE A 125 -23.48 -1.55 -1.68
C ILE A 125 -23.05 -1.20 -3.11
N LEU A 126 -22.60 -2.19 -3.89
CA LEU A 126 -22.18 -1.99 -5.28
C LEU A 126 -23.36 -1.55 -6.17
N LYS A 127 -24.52 -2.14 -5.98
CA LYS A 127 -25.74 -1.82 -6.73
C LYS A 127 -26.21 -0.39 -6.47
N GLU A 128 -26.27 0.02 -5.20
CA GLU A 128 -26.66 1.38 -4.83
C GLU A 128 -25.62 2.41 -5.32
N GLY A 129 -24.33 2.11 -5.16
CA GLY A 129 -23.25 2.95 -5.66
C GLY A 129 -23.28 3.09 -7.19
N SER A 130 -23.58 2.01 -7.91
CA SER A 130 -23.72 2.03 -9.37
C SER A 130 -24.89 2.89 -9.81
N LYS A 131 -26.07 2.78 -9.17
CA LYS A 131 -27.21 3.63 -9.45
C LYS A 131 -26.91 5.12 -9.23
N ALA A 132 -26.24 5.46 -8.14
CA ALA A 132 -25.85 6.83 -7.87
C ALA A 132 -24.85 7.38 -8.92
N ALA A 133 -23.89 6.57 -9.33
CA ALA A 133 -22.93 6.92 -10.37
C ALA A 133 -23.62 7.08 -11.73
N GLU A 134 -24.53 6.17 -12.09
CA GLU A 134 -25.31 6.22 -13.33
C GLU A 134 -26.16 7.51 -13.40
N ALA A 135 -26.88 7.85 -12.35
CA ALA A 135 -27.67 9.08 -12.28
C ALA A 135 -26.81 10.33 -12.49
N LYS A 136 -25.63 10.40 -11.85
CA LYS A 136 -24.69 11.51 -12.01
C LYS A 136 -24.11 11.58 -13.42
N ALA A 137 -23.73 10.44 -13.98
CA ALA A 137 -23.19 10.35 -15.33
C ALA A 137 -24.25 10.72 -16.39
N ALA A 138 -25.50 10.27 -16.22
CA ALA A 138 -26.61 10.62 -17.10
C ALA A 138 -26.86 12.13 -17.14
N GLN A 139 -26.88 12.79 -15.97
CA GLN A 139 -27.04 14.24 -15.90
C GLN A 139 -25.88 14.96 -16.61
N THR A 140 -24.66 14.58 -16.33
CA THR A 140 -23.46 15.18 -16.97
C THR A 140 -23.50 14.99 -18.49
N LEU A 141 -23.87 13.78 -18.94
CA LEU A 141 -23.97 13.50 -20.38
C LEU A 141 -25.09 14.30 -21.05
N HIS A 142 -26.24 14.47 -20.38
CA HIS A 142 -27.33 15.32 -20.84
C HIS A 142 -26.86 16.77 -21.02
N ASP A 143 -26.18 17.33 -20.02
CA ASP A 143 -25.68 18.72 -20.05
C ASP A 143 -24.66 18.91 -21.18
N VAL A 144 -23.74 17.96 -21.37
CA VAL A 144 -22.76 17.98 -22.46
C VAL A 144 -23.46 17.91 -23.83
N ARG A 145 -24.39 16.99 -24.02
CA ARG A 145 -25.15 16.84 -25.27
C ARG A 145 -25.97 18.09 -25.58
N SER A 146 -26.58 18.70 -24.56
CA SER A 146 -27.33 19.94 -24.70
C SER A 146 -26.44 21.10 -25.13
N ALA A 147 -25.26 21.26 -24.48
CA ALA A 147 -24.29 22.27 -24.85
C ALA A 147 -23.74 22.10 -26.27
N MET A 148 -23.57 20.86 -26.73
CA MET A 148 -23.14 20.53 -28.08
C MET A 148 -24.27 20.54 -29.13
N GLN A 149 -25.51 20.73 -28.71
CA GLN A 149 -26.70 20.69 -29.57
C GLN A 149 -26.88 19.33 -30.33
N ILE A 150 -26.58 18.22 -29.63
CA ILE A 150 -26.70 16.85 -30.20
C ILE A 150 -27.73 16.00 -29.48
N ASN A 151 -28.73 16.62 -28.83
CA ASN A 151 -29.87 15.96 -28.17
C ASN A 151 -31.01 15.68 -29.18
N TYR A 152 -30.68 15.09 -30.35
CA TYR A 152 -31.60 14.92 -31.44
C TYR A 152 -32.89 14.11 -31.11
N PHE A 153 -32.80 13.23 -30.13
CA PHE A 153 -33.94 12.35 -29.77
C PHE A 153 -34.78 12.93 -28.62
N ASP A 154 -34.29 13.96 -27.95
CA ASP A 154 -35.00 14.64 -26.85
C ASP A 154 -35.85 15.82 -27.37
N ASP A 155 -35.63 16.27 -28.61
CA ASP A 155 -36.30 17.39 -29.25
C ASP A 155 -37.16 16.93 -30.44
N ASN A 156 -38.45 16.69 -30.18
CA ASN A 156 -39.42 16.31 -31.21
C ASN A 156 -39.66 17.41 -32.27
N SER A 157 -39.17 18.64 -32.06
CA SER A 157 -39.28 19.71 -33.05
C SER A 157 -38.42 19.47 -34.30
N LEU A 158 -37.42 18.59 -34.19
CA LEU A 158 -36.55 18.20 -35.31
C LEU A 158 -37.16 17.15 -36.21
N ILE A 159 -38.26 16.49 -35.79
CA ILE A 159 -39.02 15.52 -36.58
C ILE A 159 -40.19 16.27 -37.22
N LYS A 160 -39.97 16.89 -38.38
CA LYS A 160 -41.02 17.47 -39.22
C LYS A 160 -41.27 16.60 -40.43
#